data_6974bb60ad4d830c6a05ed047a7f0f9e
#
_entry.id   6974bb60ad4d830c6a05ed047a7f0f9e
#
_cell.length_a   1.000
_cell.length_b   1.000
_cell.length_c   1.000
_cell.angle_alpha   90.00
_cell.angle_beta   90.00
_cell.angle_gamma   90.00
#
_symmetry.space_group_name_H-M   'P 1'
#
loop_
_entity.id
_entity.type
_entity.pdbx_description
1 polymer ?
#
loop_
_entity_poly.entity_id
_entity_poly.type
_entity_poly.pdbx_seq_one_letter_code
_entity_poly.pdbx_strand_id
1 'polypeptide(L)'
;KVNIKEFEREGKKIHGRFVNFWDRPDLEEIPDIVEPSMHGMVEVMRGCGRGCKFCDVTLRSLRYYSPEKVKKEIEVNIKKGGSKSAWIHSDDIFVYGMDPRTAKGMEPNREALEELFTAIMSTGVEHTNPTHGTLAGAIADEKLLPNLSRIMKAGPDNMIGVQAGFETGSLRLIGKYADRKLAPYDPSEWHWVVKEGVKSMNENYWIPAFTLIMGLDNDETPEDSWETIRLLSELEHEQPDSMFTATALTFVPIGLLETSNFFNIGNEMTPAQLGVLYKTWQH
;
A
#
# COMPACT_ATOMS: atom_id res chain seq x y z
N LYS A 1 14.00 18.86 -22.37
CA LYS A 1 14.10 20.35 -22.22
C LYS A 1 13.26 20.72 -21.00
N VAL A 2 13.90 21.23 -19.95
CA VAL A 2 13.19 21.72 -18.76
C VAL A 2 12.62 23.11 -19.09
N ASN A 3 11.31 23.25 -19.16
CA ASN A 3 10.67 24.57 -19.30
C ASN A 3 10.58 25.19 -17.91
N ILE A 4 11.29 26.28 -17.68
CA ILE A 4 11.13 27.12 -16.51
C ILE A 4 9.98 28.09 -16.81
N LYS A 5 8.90 28.01 -16.04
CA LYS A 5 7.81 28.99 -16.11
C LYS A 5 7.87 29.89 -14.87
N GLU A 6 7.70 31.18 -15.10
CA GLU A 6 7.46 32.16 -14.04
C GLU A 6 5.98 32.15 -13.67
N PHE A 7 5.66 32.09 -12.38
CA PHE A 7 4.33 32.28 -11.83
C PHE A 7 4.33 33.48 -10.91
N GLU A 8 3.29 34.25 -10.97
CA GLU A 8 3.03 35.29 -10.00
C GLU A 8 1.91 34.80 -9.06
N ARG A 9 2.21 34.67 -7.79
CA ARG A 9 1.24 34.39 -6.75
C ARG A 9 1.42 35.42 -5.65
N GLU A 10 0.36 36.13 -5.32
CA GLU A 10 0.36 37.15 -4.25
C GLU A 10 1.45 38.21 -4.43
N GLY A 11 1.72 38.65 -5.67
CA GLY A 11 2.76 39.64 -5.99
C GLY A 11 4.21 39.14 -5.86
N LYS A 12 4.41 37.82 -5.64
CA LYS A 12 5.74 37.22 -5.63
C LYS A 12 5.96 36.35 -6.88
N LYS A 13 7.08 36.61 -7.57
CA LYS A 13 7.52 35.75 -8.67
C LYS A 13 8.07 34.44 -8.10
N ILE A 14 7.46 33.33 -8.50
CA ILE A 14 7.90 31.98 -8.13
C ILE A 14 8.53 31.34 -9.37
N HIS A 15 9.80 30.97 -9.27
CA HIS A 15 10.48 30.17 -10.28
C HIS A 15 10.33 28.71 -9.94
N GLY A 16 9.67 27.94 -10.82
CA GLY A 16 9.46 26.50 -10.65
C GLY A 16 9.91 25.72 -11.88
N ARG A 17 10.43 24.53 -11.67
CA ARG A 17 10.59 23.54 -12.74
C ARG A 17 9.27 22.81 -12.93
N PHE A 18 8.70 22.89 -14.14
CA PHE A 18 7.58 22.04 -14.54
C PHE A 18 8.11 20.95 -15.46
N VAL A 19 7.94 19.72 -15.02
CA VAL A 19 8.09 18.57 -15.90
C VAL A 19 6.70 18.23 -16.41
N ASN A 20 6.47 18.33 -17.71
CA ASN A 20 5.21 17.87 -18.29
C ASN A 20 5.01 16.40 -17.93
N PHE A 21 3.75 15.98 -17.75
CA PHE A 21 3.40 14.60 -17.48
C PHE A 21 4.01 13.61 -18.49
N TRP A 22 4.20 14.05 -19.74
CA TRP A 22 4.75 13.29 -20.85
C TRP A 22 6.30 13.25 -20.89
N ASP A 23 6.98 14.14 -20.15
CA ASP A 23 8.43 14.28 -20.12
C ASP A 23 9.04 13.63 -18.85
N ARG A 24 8.35 12.69 -18.23
CA ARG A 24 8.87 11.98 -17.06
C ARG A 24 9.97 11.03 -17.52
N PRO A 25 11.15 11.04 -16.88
CA PRO A 25 12.18 10.08 -17.16
C PRO A 25 11.69 8.66 -16.86
N ASP A 26 12.18 7.67 -17.59
CA ASP A 26 12.01 6.29 -17.20
C ASP A 26 12.64 6.08 -15.83
N LEU A 27 12.14 5.10 -15.05
CA LEU A 27 12.66 4.87 -13.71
C LEU A 27 14.15 4.47 -13.76
N GLU A 28 14.58 3.78 -14.82
CA GLU A 28 15.98 3.41 -15.03
C GLU A 28 16.90 4.61 -15.32
N GLU A 29 16.34 5.75 -15.77
CA GLU A 29 17.11 6.99 -15.97
C GLU A 29 17.28 7.79 -14.68
N ILE A 30 16.58 7.43 -13.60
CA ILE A 30 16.75 8.03 -12.28
C ILE A 30 18.08 7.53 -11.73
N PRO A 31 19.00 8.42 -11.32
CA PRO A 31 20.28 8.01 -10.75
C PRO A 31 20.12 7.11 -9.52
N ASP A 32 21.01 6.14 -9.39
CA ASP A 32 21.10 5.33 -8.18
C ASP A 32 21.45 6.20 -6.95
N ILE A 33 21.03 5.79 -5.77
CA ILE A 33 21.43 6.49 -4.55
C ILE A 33 22.95 6.42 -4.36
N VAL A 34 23.55 7.50 -3.91
CA VAL A 34 25.00 7.57 -3.66
C VAL A 34 25.35 7.52 -2.18
N GLU A 35 24.39 7.80 -1.29
CA GLU A 35 24.50 7.71 0.15
C GLU A 35 23.36 6.87 0.72
N PRO A 36 23.51 6.31 1.94
CA PRO A 36 22.51 5.43 2.53
C PRO A 36 21.20 6.19 2.78
N SER A 37 20.11 5.52 2.45
CA SER A 37 18.76 5.99 2.78
C SER A 37 18.42 5.73 4.24
N MET A 38 17.43 6.46 4.75
CA MET A 38 16.90 6.24 6.08
C MET A 38 16.33 4.83 6.19
N HIS A 39 16.73 4.09 7.24
CA HIS A 39 16.32 2.71 7.50
C HIS A 39 16.61 1.70 6.36
N GLY A 40 17.52 2.01 5.44
CA GLY A 40 17.82 1.14 4.29
C GLY A 40 16.67 1.05 3.28
N MET A 41 15.80 2.06 3.22
CA MET A 41 14.65 2.09 2.32
C MET A 41 15.09 2.19 0.85
N VAL A 42 14.48 1.38 -0.01
CA VAL A 42 14.68 1.38 -1.46
C VAL A 42 13.33 1.34 -2.16
N GLU A 43 13.15 2.21 -3.14
CA GLU A 43 11.93 2.26 -3.94
C GLU A 43 11.97 1.19 -5.03
N VAL A 44 10.89 0.41 -5.19
CA VAL A 44 10.81 -0.65 -6.22
C VAL A 44 9.76 -0.36 -7.28
N MET A 45 8.81 0.54 -7.00
CA MET A 45 7.74 0.87 -7.94
C MET A 45 7.09 2.20 -7.63
N ARG A 46 6.39 2.76 -8.59
CA ARG A 46 5.51 3.95 -8.46
C ARG A 46 4.17 3.69 -9.12
N GLY A 47 3.09 4.11 -8.43
CA GLY A 47 1.73 3.86 -8.85
C GLY A 47 1.28 2.43 -8.52
N CYS A 48 -0.02 2.22 -8.37
CA CYS A 48 -0.59 0.88 -8.14
C CYS A 48 -1.66 0.49 -9.18
N GLY A 49 -2.20 1.47 -9.92
CA GLY A 49 -3.20 1.21 -10.96
C GLY A 49 -4.60 0.81 -10.47
N ARG A 50 -4.83 0.76 -9.14
CA ARG A 50 -6.13 0.31 -8.57
C ARG A 50 -7.24 1.35 -8.66
N GLY A 51 -6.92 2.63 -8.70
CA GLY A 51 -7.92 3.69 -8.97
C GLY A 51 -8.74 4.13 -7.76
N CYS A 52 -8.31 3.88 -6.52
CA CYS A 52 -9.00 4.38 -5.33
C CYS A 52 -9.12 5.89 -5.37
N LYS A 53 -10.35 6.42 -5.22
CA LYS A 53 -10.64 7.86 -5.45
C LYS A 53 -10.01 8.78 -4.41
N PHE A 54 -9.83 8.30 -3.20
CA PHE A 54 -9.23 9.01 -2.06
C PHE A 54 -7.70 8.99 -2.03
N CYS A 55 -7.06 8.30 -2.98
CA CYS A 55 -5.61 8.08 -2.94
C CYS A 55 -4.88 8.86 -4.02
N ASP A 56 -3.84 9.61 -3.65
CA ASP A 56 -2.99 10.36 -4.58
C ASP A 56 -2.20 9.45 -5.53
N VAL A 57 -1.89 8.23 -5.10
CA VAL A 57 -1.19 7.22 -5.91
C VAL A 57 -1.98 6.86 -7.18
N THR A 58 -3.31 6.98 -7.15
CA THR A 58 -4.19 6.80 -8.32
C THR A 58 -3.79 7.67 -9.52
N LEU A 59 -3.22 8.85 -9.27
CA LEU A 59 -2.78 9.79 -10.30
C LEU A 59 -1.41 9.44 -10.90
N ARG A 60 -0.74 8.40 -10.38
CA ARG A 60 0.59 7.98 -10.82
C ARG A 60 0.48 6.81 -11.78
N SER A 61 1.25 6.88 -12.86
CA SER A 61 1.40 5.74 -13.77
C SER A 61 2.14 4.60 -13.07
N LEU A 62 1.65 3.37 -13.24
CA LEU A 62 2.31 2.17 -12.73
C LEU A 62 3.64 1.94 -13.47
N ARG A 63 4.74 1.92 -12.75
CA ARG A 63 6.11 1.74 -13.25
C ARG A 63 6.95 1.00 -12.22
N TYR A 64 7.95 0.26 -12.65
CA TYR A 64 8.81 -0.59 -11.81
C TYR A 64 10.27 -0.27 -12.02
N TYR A 65 11.07 -0.41 -10.97
CA TYR A 65 12.52 -0.52 -11.08
C TYR A 65 12.92 -1.97 -11.34
N SER A 66 13.98 -2.17 -12.10
CA SER A 66 14.52 -3.52 -12.30
C SER A 66 15.09 -4.10 -10.99
N PRO A 67 15.07 -5.44 -10.84
CA PRO A 67 15.70 -6.09 -9.68
C PRO A 67 17.16 -5.72 -9.52
N GLU A 68 17.91 -5.53 -10.62
CA GLU A 68 19.31 -5.13 -10.63
C GLU A 68 19.53 -3.75 -10.05
N LYS A 69 18.66 -2.78 -10.39
CA LYS A 69 18.73 -1.42 -9.83
C LYS A 69 18.42 -1.43 -8.34
N VAL A 70 17.37 -2.12 -7.93
CA VAL A 70 17.01 -2.28 -6.52
C VAL A 70 18.16 -2.90 -5.73
N LYS A 71 18.79 -3.95 -6.26
CA LYS A 71 19.95 -4.60 -5.65
C LYS A 71 21.11 -3.63 -5.45
N LYS A 72 21.46 -2.83 -6.47
CA LYS A 72 22.55 -1.83 -6.36
C LYS A 72 22.30 -0.82 -5.25
N GLU A 73 21.08 -0.33 -5.12
CA GLU A 73 20.72 0.62 -4.06
C GLU A 73 20.76 0.00 -2.66
N ILE A 74 20.32 -1.25 -2.51
CA ILE A 74 20.47 -2.01 -1.26
C ILE A 74 21.96 -2.17 -0.92
N GLU A 75 22.80 -2.48 -1.90
CA GLU A 75 24.26 -2.60 -1.67
C GLU A 75 24.89 -1.29 -1.17
N VAL A 76 24.42 -0.11 -1.61
CA VAL A 76 24.85 1.18 -1.06
C VAL A 76 24.47 1.30 0.42
N ASN A 77 23.23 0.94 0.78
CA ASN A 77 22.74 0.94 2.15
C ASN A 77 23.55 0.00 3.07
N ILE A 78 23.94 -1.17 2.55
CA ILE A 78 24.79 -2.12 3.30
C ILE A 78 26.20 -1.58 3.43
N LYS A 79 26.87 -1.24 2.31
CA LYS A 79 28.30 -0.89 2.27
C LYS A 79 28.61 0.41 2.99
N LYS A 80 27.75 1.43 2.86
CA LYS A 80 27.97 2.75 3.44
C LYS A 80 27.16 2.99 4.73
N GLY A 81 25.97 2.39 4.84
CA GLY A 81 25.07 2.57 5.97
C GLY A 81 25.14 1.47 7.02
N GLY A 82 25.78 0.35 6.73
CA GLY A 82 25.81 -0.83 7.62
C GLY A 82 24.43 -1.47 7.81
N SER A 83 23.48 -1.23 6.89
CA SER A 83 22.13 -1.73 7.01
C SER A 83 22.10 -3.26 6.93
N LYS A 84 21.35 -3.90 7.81
CA LYS A 84 21.07 -5.34 7.80
C LYS A 84 19.68 -5.64 7.24
N SER A 85 18.88 -4.62 6.99
CA SER A 85 17.51 -4.72 6.52
C SER A 85 17.31 -3.88 5.28
N ALA A 86 16.40 -4.31 4.40
CA ALA A 86 15.92 -3.55 3.26
C ALA A 86 14.41 -3.30 3.40
N TRP A 87 14.03 -2.03 3.58
CA TRP A 87 12.63 -1.62 3.51
C TRP A 87 12.28 -1.32 2.06
N ILE A 88 11.33 -2.06 1.51
CA ILE A 88 10.97 -2.00 0.11
C ILE A 88 9.76 -1.07 -0.06
N HIS A 89 10.03 0.16 -0.50
CA HIS A 89 8.96 1.11 -0.76
C HIS A 89 8.21 0.73 -2.04
N SER A 90 6.94 0.42 -1.86
CA SER A 90 5.99 0.06 -2.92
C SER A 90 4.65 0.74 -2.67
N ASP A 91 3.94 1.13 -3.72
CA ASP A 91 2.55 1.61 -3.59
C ASP A 91 1.55 0.44 -3.47
N ASP A 92 1.86 -0.72 -4.02
CA ASP A 92 1.25 -2.04 -3.79
C ASP A 92 2.20 -3.12 -4.32
N ILE A 93 2.88 -3.83 -3.44
CA ILE A 93 3.92 -4.79 -3.85
C ILE A 93 3.36 -5.91 -4.76
N PHE A 94 2.11 -6.31 -4.56
CA PHE A 94 1.51 -7.42 -5.29
C PHE A 94 1.17 -7.11 -6.76
N VAL A 95 1.30 -5.85 -7.18
CA VAL A 95 1.19 -5.48 -8.60
C VAL A 95 2.56 -5.21 -9.25
N TYR A 96 3.68 -5.48 -8.56
CA TYR A 96 5.01 -5.37 -9.15
C TYR A 96 5.17 -6.30 -10.35
N GLY A 97 5.74 -5.78 -11.43
CA GLY A 97 5.97 -6.53 -12.67
C GLY A 97 4.71 -6.89 -13.46
N MET A 98 3.53 -6.43 -13.03
CA MET A 98 2.29 -6.64 -13.77
C MET A 98 2.25 -5.78 -15.03
N ASP A 99 1.86 -6.35 -16.18
CA ASP A 99 1.52 -5.54 -17.36
C ASP A 99 0.05 -5.12 -17.29
N PRO A 100 -0.24 -3.83 -17.06
CA PRO A 100 -1.62 -3.36 -16.91
C PRO A 100 -2.46 -3.48 -18.18
N ARG A 101 -1.82 -3.75 -19.35
CA ARG A 101 -2.52 -3.95 -20.63
C ARG A 101 -3.02 -5.38 -20.82
N THR A 102 -2.37 -6.35 -20.16
CA THR A 102 -2.66 -7.78 -20.30
C THR A 102 -3.28 -8.39 -19.06
N ALA A 103 -3.02 -7.82 -17.89
CA ALA A 103 -3.55 -8.29 -16.62
C ALA A 103 -5.06 -8.00 -16.54
N LYS A 104 -5.86 -9.05 -16.70
CA LYS A 104 -7.30 -9.00 -16.44
C LYS A 104 -7.48 -9.13 -14.94
N GLY A 105 -7.88 -8.11 -14.25
CA GLY A 105 -8.22 -8.21 -12.84
C GLY A 105 -7.07 -8.00 -11.85
N MET A 106 -5.90 -7.49 -12.28
CA MET A 106 -4.78 -7.15 -11.40
C MET A 106 -4.19 -8.35 -10.64
N GLU A 107 -4.12 -9.50 -11.30
CA GLU A 107 -3.47 -10.69 -10.77
C GLU A 107 -1.95 -10.45 -10.62
N PRO A 108 -1.33 -10.89 -9.51
CA PRO A 108 0.10 -10.75 -9.29
C PRO A 108 0.94 -11.44 -10.36
N ASN A 109 2.05 -10.81 -10.76
CA ASN A 109 3.08 -11.47 -11.52
C ASN A 109 4.04 -12.17 -10.55
N ARG A 110 3.74 -13.44 -10.21
CA ARG A 110 4.52 -14.21 -9.25
C ARG A 110 5.99 -14.33 -9.65
N GLU A 111 6.29 -14.59 -10.92
CA GLU A 111 7.66 -14.77 -11.40
C GLU A 111 8.48 -13.49 -11.19
N ALA A 112 7.92 -12.33 -11.54
CA ALA A 112 8.59 -11.04 -11.33
C ALA A 112 8.82 -10.73 -9.85
N LEU A 113 7.86 -11.08 -8.98
CA LEU A 113 8.00 -10.91 -7.54
C LEU A 113 9.06 -11.85 -6.95
N GLU A 114 9.10 -13.10 -7.36
CA GLU A 114 10.11 -14.06 -6.95
C GLU A 114 11.52 -13.61 -7.39
N GLU A 115 11.66 -13.10 -8.61
CA GLU A 115 12.91 -12.53 -9.12
C GLU A 115 13.36 -11.32 -8.29
N LEU A 116 12.45 -10.36 -8.04
CA LEU A 116 12.73 -9.18 -7.22
C LEU A 116 13.24 -9.57 -5.82
N PHE A 117 12.48 -10.39 -5.09
CA PHE A 117 12.86 -10.76 -3.73
C PHE A 117 14.08 -11.67 -3.67
N THR A 118 14.32 -12.48 -4.70
CA THR A 118 15.56 -13.25 -4.83
C THR A 118 16.77 -12.32 -5.01
N ALA A 119 16.65 -11.29 -5.85
CA ALA A 119 17.69 -10.28 -6.03
C ALA A 119 17.97 -9.51 -4.73
N ILE A 120 16.92 -9.09 -4.00
CA ILE A 120 17.02 -8.43 -2.70
C ILE A 120 17.77 -9.31 -1.70
N MET A 121 17.34 -10.54 -1.49
CA MET A 121 17.94 -11.44 -0.53
C MET A 121 19.36 -11.87 -0.90
N SER A 122 19.71 -11.85 -2.19
CA SER A 122 21.08 -12.12 -2.66
C SER A 122 22.11 -11.08 -2.22
N THR A 123 21.67 -9.89 -1.76
CA THR A 123 22.55 -8.84 -1.21
C THR A 123 23.10 -9.19 0.17
N GLY A 124 22.49 -10.16 0.85
CA GLY A 124 22.87 -10.58 2.20
C GLY A 124 22.13 -9.85 3.32
N VAL A 125 21.06 -9.09 3.01
CA VAL A 125 20.18 -8.55 4.07
C VAL A 125 19.54 -9.68 4.87
N GLU A 126 19.39 -9.45 6.17
CA GLU A 126 18.80 -10.41 7.10
C GLU A 126 17.26 -10.33 7.05
N HIS A 127 16.73 -9.12 6.86
CA HIS A 127 15.30 -8.82 6.85
C HIS A 127 14.92 -7.94 5.67
N THR A 128 13.73 -8.17 5.12
CA THR A 128 13.12 -7.29 4.11
C THR A 128 11.61 -7.25 4.32
N ASN A 129 11.02 -6.05 4.22
CA ASN A 129 9.58 -5.84 4.34
C ASN A 129 9.13 -4.90 3.23
N PRO A 130 8.08 -5.25 2.46
CA PRO A 130 7.41 -4.28 1.60
C PRO A 130 6.62 -3.29 2.47
N THR A 131 6.55 -2.02 2.04
CA THR A 131 5.81 -1.02 2.81
C THR A 131 4.31 -1.19 2.67
N HIS A 132 3.80 -1.46 1.46
CA HIS A 132 2.37 -1.56 1.19
C HIS A 132 2.05 -2.77 0.31
N GLY A 133 0.88 -3.35 0.56
CA GLY A 133 0.30 -4.41 -0.25
C GLY A 133 -1.21 -4.51 0.00
N THR A 134 -1.95 -5.07 -0.95
CA THR A 134 -3.39 -5.27 -0.80
C THR A 134 -3.72 -6.70 -0.39
N LEU A 135 -4.75 -6.87 0.42
CA LEU A 135 -5.23 -8.21 0.81
C LEU A 135 -5.65 -9.02 -0.43
N ALA A 136 -6.35 -8.37 -1.36
CA ALA A 136 -6.77 -9.02 -2.61
C ALA A 136 -5.58 -9.54 -3.44
N GLY A 137 -4.51 -8.73 -3.55
CA GLY A 137 -3.29 -9.17 -4.24
C GLY A 137 -2.59 -10.34 -3.53
N ALA A 138 -2.60 -10.35 -2.21
CA ALA A 138 -1.99 -11.41 -1.42
C ALA A 138 -2.62 -12.79 -1.66
N ILE A 139 -3.94 -12.86 -1.87
CA ILE A 139 -4.69 -14.12 -2.02
C ILE A 139 -5.05 -14.46 -3.47
N ALA A 140 -4.72 -13.60 -4.43
CA ALA A 140 -5.08 -13.84 -5.84
C ALA A 140 -4.30 -15.01 -6.49
N ASP A 141 -3.18 -15.40 -5.92
CA ASP A 141 -2.41 -16.59 -6.30
C ASP A 141 -2.01 -17.35 -5.02
N GLU A 142 -2.56 -18.54 -4.83
CA GLU A 142 -2.34 -19.39 -3.65
C GLU A 142 -0.87 -19.76 -3.38
N LYS A 143 -0.02 -19.71 -4.42
CA LYS A 143 1.43 -20.02 -4.31
C LYS A 143 2.28 -18.78 -4.03
N LEU A 144 1.71 -17.59 -4.14
CA LEU A 144 2.48 -16.35 -4.04
C LEU A 144 3.11 -16.19 -2.64
N LEU A 145 2.29 -16.10 -1.60
CA LEU A 145 2.80 -15.90 -0.24
C LEU A 145 3.72 -17.02 0.23
N PRO A 146 3.41 -18.33 0.04
CA PRO A 146 4.33 -19.40 0.39
C PRO A 146 5.71 -19.28 -0.29
N ASN A 147 5.75 -18.93 -1.57
CA ASN A 147 7.01 -18.78 -2.30
C ASN A 147 7.80 -17.55 -1.84
N LEU A 148 7.14 -16.40 -1.68
CA LEU A 148 7.79 -15.19 -1.18
C LEU A 148 8.31 -15.38 0.24
N SER A 149 7.54 -15.98 1.12
CA SER A 149 7.94 -16.28 2.50
C SER A 149 9.20 -17.15 2.55
N ARG A 150 9.26 -18.18 1.72
CA ARG A 150 10.45 -19.03 1.60
C ARG A 150 11.67 -18.25 1.12
N ILE A 151 11.53 -17.38 0.11
CA ILE A 151 12.61 -16.52 -0.44
C ILE A 151 13.08 -15.53 0.62
N MET A 152 12.15 -14.87 1.30
CA MET A 152 12.41 -13.85 2.34
C MET A 152 12.81 -14.46 3.68
N LYS A 153 12.82 -15.79 3.80
CA LYS A 153 13.09 -16.53 5.04
C LYS A 153 12.13 -16.12 6.17
N ALA A 154 10.86 -15.90 5.84
CA ALA A 154 9.84 -15.60 6.82
C ALA A 154 9.64 -16.79 7.78
N GLY A 155 9.34 -16.50 9.03
CA GLY A 155 9.17 -17.47 10.08
C GLY A 155 8.80 -16.80 11.41
N PRO A 156 8.65 -17.56 12.50
CA PRO A 156 8.27 -17.01 13.80
C PRO A 156 9.19 -15.90 14.31
N ASP A 157 10.48 -15.98 14.00
CA ASP A 157 11.49 -15.00 14.41
C ASP A 157 11.76 -13.92 13.32
N ASN A 158 11.12 -14.02 12.16
CA ASN A 158 11.26 -13.11 11.05
C ASN A 158 9.91 -12.92 10.34
N MET A 159 9.00 -12.25 11.00
CA MET A 159 7.70 -11.92 10.42
C MET A 159 7.78 -10.75 9.46
N ILE A 160 6.97 -10.80 8.40
CA ILE A 160 6.91 -9.78 7.36
C ILE A 160 5.75 -8.82 7.65
N GLY A 161 6.06 -7.58 8.03
CA GLY A 161 5.06 -6.53 8.19
C GLY A 161 4.72 -5.88 6.84
N VAL A 162 3.44 -5.65 6.57
CA VAL A 162 3.00 -4.91 5.38
C VAL A 162 1.79 -4.05 5.70
N GLN A 163 1.82 -2.78 5.32
CA GLN A 163 0.65 -1.91 5.47
C GLN A 163 -0.40 -2.31 4.42
N ALA A 164 -1.60 -2.61 4.89
CA ALA A 164 -2.71 -2.98 4.05
C ALA A 164 -3.89 -2.03 4.28
N GLY A 165 -4.34 -1.37 3.23
CA GLY A 165 -5.50 -0.49 3.33
C GLY A 165 -6.78 -1.31 3.52
N PHE A 166 -7.32 -1.29 4.73
CA PHE A 166 -8.66 -1.81 5.05
C PHE A 166 -9.74 -0.80 4.66
N GLU A 167 -9.46 0.49 4.86
CA GLU A 167 -10.27 1.69 4.62
C GLU A 167 -11.58 1.70 5.41
N THR A 168 -12.48 0.76 5.15
CA THR A 168 -13.80 0.62 5.80
C THR A 168 -14.32 -0.80 5.65
N GLY A 169 -15.17 -1.24 6.55
CA GLY A 169 -15.96 -2.48 6.42
C GLY A 169 -17.19 -2.33 5.55
N SER A 170 -17.57 -1.11 5.18
CA SER A 170 -18.78 -0.85 4.38
C SER A 170 -18.62 -1.27 2.93
N LEU A 171 -19.43 -2.23 2.49
CA LEU A 171 -19.50 -2.63 1.08
C LEU A 171 -19.92 -1.48 0.17
N ARG A 172 -20.78 -0.58 0.68
CA ARG A 172 -21.22 0.61 -0.05
C ARG A 172 -20.05 1.56 -0.34
N LEU A 173 -19.27 1.88 0.69
CA LEU A 173 -18.14 2.81 0.54
C LEU A 173 -17.01 2.20 -0.28
N ILE A 174 -16.69 0.93 -0.08
CA ILE A 174 -15.70 0.21 -0.89
C ILE A 174 -16.14 0.22 -2.36
N GLY A 175 -17.36 -0.16 -2.68
CA GLY A 175 -17.87 -0.15 -4.06
C GLY A 175 -17.90 1.24 -4.69
N LYS A 176 -18.10 2.29 -3.90
CA LYS A 176 -18.15 3.67 -4.41
C LYS A 176 -16.77 4.29 -4.62
N TYR A 177 -15.82 4.04 -3.71
CA TYR A 177 -14.55 4.78 -3.66
C TYR A 177 -13.31 3.94 -3.96
N ALA A 178 -13.40 2.62 -3.91
CA ALA A 178 -12.26 1.70 -4.04
C ALA A 178 -12.63 0.36 -4.71
N ASP A 179 -13.57 0.38 -5.65
CA ASP A 179 -14.10 -0.81 -6.33
C ASP A 179 -12.99 -1.71 -6.92
N ARG A 180 -11.99 -1.12 -7.54
CA ARG A 180 -10.86 -1.85 -8.14
C ARG A 180 -9.78 -2.26 -7.14
N LYS A 181 -9.87 -1.83 -5.87
CA LYS A 181 -8.93 -2.24 -4.82
C LYS A 181 -8.97 -3.75 -4.60
N LEU A 182 -10.14 -4.34 -4.77
CA LEU A 182 -10.38 -5.76 -4.57
C LEU A 182 -10.05 -6.63 -5.79
N ALA A 183 -9.77 -6.03 -6.95
CA ALA A 183 -9.45 -6.84 -8.12
C ALA A 183 -8.36 -7.88 -7.82
N PRO A 184 -8.57 -9.16 -8.21
CA PRO A 184 -9.56 -9.65 -9.20
C PRO A 184 -10.96 -9.93 -8.66
N TYR A 185 -11.25 -9.72 -7.38
CA TYR A 185 -12.54 -10.02 -6.75
C TYR A 185 -13.55 -8.87 -6.93
N ASP A 186 -14.85 -9.20 -6.76
CA ASP A 186 -15.93 -8.24 -6.79
C ASP A 186 -16.01 -7.45 -5.47
N PRO A 187 -16.38 -6.15 -5.47
CA PRO A 187 -16.55 -5.37 -4.25
C PRO A 187 -17.47 -5.98 -3.18
N SER A 188 -18.46 -6.79 -3.57
CA SER A 188 -19.32 -7.51 -2.63
C SER A 188 -18.60 -8.61 -1.84
N GLU A 189 -17.42 -9.05 -2.29
CA GLU A 189 -16.62 -10.07 -1.63
C GLU A 189 -15.66 -9.48 -0.57
N TRP A 190 -15.73 -8.15 -0.29
CA TRP A 190 -14.76 -7.48 0.57
C TRP A 190 -14.56 -8.13 1.94
N HIS A 191 -15.65 -8.50 2.62
CA HIS A 191 -15.54 -9.14 3.93
C HIS A 191 -14.81 -10.48 3.87
N TRP A 192 -15.05 -11.27 2.83
CA TRP A 192 -14.33 -12.51 2.60
C TRP A 192 -12.85 -12.25 2.27
N VAL A 193 -12.57 -11.28 1.38
CA VAL A 193 -11.18 -10.89 1.03
C VAL A 193 -10.39 -10.47 2.27
N VAL A 194 -11.03 -9.72 3.19
CA VAL A 194 -10.38 -9.32 4.44
C VAL A 194 -10.06 -10.54 5.31
N LYS A 195 -11.03 -11.41 5.54
CA LYS A 195 -10.87 -12.60 6.39
C LYS A 195 -9.85 -13.58 5.82
N GLU A 196 -9.96 -13.90 4.54
CA GLU A 196 -9.05 -14.84 3.87
C GLU A 196 -7.65 -14.23 3.71
N GLY A 197 -7.57 -12.90 3.46
CA GLY A 197 -6.31 -12.18 3.37
C GLY A 197 -5.52 -12.22 4.68
N VAL A 198 -6.16 -11.95 5.81
CA VAL A 198 -5.52 -12.05 7.15
C VAL A 198 -5.05 -13.47 7.40
N LYS A 199 -5.92 -14.45 7.20
CA LYS A 199 -5.60 -15.87 7.40
C LYS A 199 -4.40 -16.30 6.56
N SER A 200 -4.46 -16.08 5.24
CA SER A 200 -3.38 -16.47 4.32
C SER A 200 -2.06 -15.77 4.63
N MET A 201 -2.10 -14.47 4.98
CA MET A 201 -0.91 -13.76 5.42
C MET A 201 -0.31 -14.36 6.68
N ASN A 202 -1.12 -14.60 7.73
CA ASN A 202 -0.62 -15.14 8.99
C ASN A 202 -0.07 -16.56 8.86
N GLU A 203 -0.72 -17.42 8.08
CA GLU A 203 -0.23 -18.78 7.78
C GLU A 203 1.14 -18.76 7.09
N ASN A 204 1.49 -17.64 6.43
CA ASN A 204 2.78 -17.45 5.76
C ASN A 204 3.71 -16.46 6.48
N TYR A 205 3.47 -16.17 7.75
CA TYR A 205 4.26 -15.27 8.60
C TYR A 205 4.25 -13.80 8.14
N TRP A 206 3.16 -13.36 7.52
CA TRP A 206 2.92 -11.95 7.21
C TRP A 206 1.91 -11.36 8.17
N ILE A 207 2.17 -10.11 8.58
CA ILE A 207 1.28 -9.37 9.49
C ILE A 207 0.78 -8.13 8.76
N PRO A 208 -0.52 -8.05 8.43
CA PRO A 208 -1.09 -6.84 7.87
C PRO A 208 -1.25 -5.76 8.93
N ALA A 209 -0.77 -4.56 8.64
CA ALA A 209 -1.05 -3.34 9.40
C ALA A 209 -2.14 -2.56 8.69
N PHE A 210 -3.36 -2.61 9.21
CA PHE A 210 -4.52 -1.97 8.59
C PHE A 210 -4.53 -0.47 8.78
N THR A 211 -4.87 0.24 7.72
CA THR A 211 -5.29 1.63 7.77
C THR A 211 -6.77 1.75 7.42
N LEU A 212 -7.51 2.49 8.23
CA LEU A 212 -8.92 2.79 8.04
C LEU A 212 -9.10 4.29 7.81
N ILE A 213 -10.13 4.67 7.07
CA ILE A 213 -10.45 6.08 6.80
C ILE A 213 -11.81 6.41 7.44
N MET A 214 -11.79 7.28 8.45
CA MET A 214 -12.99 7.82 9.06
C MET A 214 -13.45 9.07 8.32
N GLY A 215 -14.76 9.20 8.10
CA GLY A 215 -15.37 10.34 7.42
C GLY A 215 -15.07 10.42 5.94
N LEU A 216 -14.88 9.27 5.29
CA LEU A 216 -14.53 9.18 3.85
C LEU A 216 -15.48 10.03 3.00
N ASP A 217 -14.91 11.08 2.38
CA ASP A 217 -15.62 12.05 1.53
C ASP A 217 -16.85 12.71 2.20
N ASN A 218 -16.91 12.73 3.54
CA ASN A 218 -18.07 13.12 4.34
C ASN A 218 -19.37 12.35 3.96
N ASP A 219 -19.22 11.17 3.38
CA ASP A 219 -20.31 10.29 2.92
C ASP A 219 -20.54 9.10 3.86
N GLU A 220 -19.64 8.88 4.82
CA GLU A 220 -19.75 7.79 5.79
C GLU A 220 -20.94 8.02 6.73
N THR A 221 -21.86 7.05 6.76
CA THR A 221 -22.98 7.01 7.69
C THR A 221 -22.64 6.21 8.95
N PRO A 222 -23.44 6.33 10.05
CA PRO A 222 -23.27 5.46 11.21
C PRO A 222 -23.33 3.97 10.89
N GLU A 223 -24.17 3.57 9.94
CA GLU A 223 -24.31 2.18 9.48
C GLU A 223 -23.02 1.66 8.86
N ASP A 224 -22.33 2.47 8.05
CA ASP A 224 -21.02 2.13 7.46
C ASP A 224 -19.95 1.89 8.54
N SER A 225 -19.95 2.75 9.56
CA SER A 225 -19.05 2.59 10.72
C SER A 225 -19.38 1.32 11.52
N TRP A 226 -20.68 0.98 11.71
CA TRP A 226 -21.07 -0.26 12.36
C TRP A 226 -20.69 -1.51 11.54
N GLU A 227 -20.75 -1.47 10.21
CA GLU A 227 -20.23 -2.54 9.36
C GLU A 227 -18.72 -2.73 9.57
N THR A 228 -17.97 -1.65 9.68
CA THR A 228 -16.52 -1.68 9.99
C THR A 228 -16.23 -2.35 11.33
N ILE A 229 -16.94 -1.93 12.39
CA ILE A 229 -16.80 -2.53 13.73
C ILE A 229 -17.16 -4.02 13.71
N ARG A 230 -18.23 -4.37 12.99
CA ARG A 230 -18.68 -5.77 12.86
C ARG A 230 -17.60 -6.62 12.20
N LEU A 231 -17.06 -6.19 11.05
CA LEU A 231 -16.04 -6.95 10.33
C LEU A 231 -14.77 -7.16 11.18
N LEU A 232 -14.31 -6.13 11.88
CA LEU A 232 -13.16 -6.27 12.81
C LEU A 232 -13.49 -7.24 13.96
N SER A 233 -14.70 -7.20 14.49
CA SER A 233 -15.14 -8.11 15.58
C SER A 233 -15.30 -9.54 15.09
N GLU A 234 -15.74 -9.74 13.84
CA GLU A 234 -15.82 -11.05 13.22
C GLU A 234 -14.43 -11.65 13.01
N LEU A 235 -13.44 -10.84 12.60
CA LEU A 235 -12.04 -11.30 12.51
C LEU A 235 -11.54 -11.83 13.85
N GLU A 236 -11.74 -11.09 14.94
CA GLU A 236 -11.33 -11.52 16.29
C GLU A 236 -12.03 -12.80 16.74
N HIS A 237 -13.33 -12.91 16.44
CA HIS A 237 -14.12 -14.05 16.88
C HIS A 237 -13.86 -15.32 16.06
N GLU A 238 -13.77 -15.19 14.75
CA GLU A 238 -13.58 -16.32 13.82
C GLU A 238 -12.12 -16.75 13.72
N GLN A 239 -11.19 -15.81 13.94
CA GLN A 239 -9.75 -16.02 13.85
C GLN A 239 -9.05 -15.47 15.11
N PRO A 240 -9.28 -16.07 16.30
CA PRO A 240 -8.81 -15.52 17.58
C PRO A 240 -7.28 -15.43 17.70
N ASP A 241 -6.56 -16.24 16.93
CA ASP A 241 -5.07 -16.25 16.91
C ASP A 241 -4.52 -15.36 15.77
N SER A 242 -5.38 -14.62 15.07
CA SER A 242 -4.93 -13.77 13.97
C SER A 242 -4.10 -12.58 14.47
N MET A 243 -3.03 -12.27 13.74
CA MET A 243 -2.14 -11.15 14.00
C MET A 243 -2.37 -10.07 12.96
N PHE A 244 -2.83 -8.92 13.40
CA PHE A 244 -2.90 -7.69 12.61
C PHE A 244 -2.85 -6.48 13.54
N THR A 245 -2.57 -5.31 12.99
CA THR A 245 -2.77 -4.04 13.69
C THR A 245 -3.77 -3.20 12.92
N ALA A 246 -4.42 -2.25 13.59
CA ALA A 246 -5.39 -1.38 12.95
C ALA A 246 -5.20 0.08 13.40
N THR A 247 -5.19 1.01 12.45
CA THR A 247 -5.06 2.44 12.71
C THR A 247 -6.13 3.20 11.95
N ALA A 248 -7.01 3.90 12.68
CA ALA A 248 -8.01 4.77 12.08
C ALA A 248 -7.40 6.15 11.80
N LEU A 249 -7.49 6.58 10.55
CA LEU A 249 -7.07 7.88 10.05
C LEU A 249 -8.29 8.72 9.65
N THR A 250 -8.18 10.03 9.76
CA THR A 250 -9.24 10.93 9.25
C THR A 250 -9.11 11.13 7.76
N PHE A 251 -10.25 11.27 7.09
CA PHE A 251 -10.27 11.60 5.67
C PHE A 251 -9.58 12.95 5.40
N VAL A 252 -8.65 12.91 4.46
CA VAL A 252 -7.97 14.08 3.89
C VAL A 252 -8.31 14.12 2.41
N PRO A 253 -8.81 15.26 1.89
CA PRO A 253 -9.18 15.38 0.48
C PRO A 253 -7.93 15.44 -0.41
N ILE A 254 -7.61 14.30 -1.02
CA ILE A 254 -6.51 14.12 -1.99
C ILE A 254 -6.97 13.22 -3.14
N GLY A 255 -6.13 13.01 -4.13
CA GLY A 255 -6.42 12.16 -5.28
C GLY A 255 -7.54 12.73 -6.13
N LEU A 256 -8.53 11.91 -6.45
CA LEU A 256 -9.71 12.35 -7.20
C LEU A 256 -10.74 13.09 -6.34
N LEU A 257 -10.53 13.14 -5.03
CA LEU A 257 -11.39 13.82 -4.04
C LEU A 257 -10.74 15.11 -3.52
N GLU A 258 -9.75 15.69 -4.20
CA GLU A 258 -9.02 16.88 -3.77
C GLU A 258 -9.89 18.12 -3.56
N THR A 259 -11.08 18.16 -4.15
CA THR A 259 -12.05 19.24 -4.01
C THR A 259 -13.06 19.03 -2.88
N SER A 260 -13.03 17.89 -2.22
CA SER A 260 -13.90 17.58 -1.08
C SER A 260 -13.48 18.33 0.18
N ASN A 261 -14.33 18.36 1.20
CA ASN A 261 -14.01 18.95 2.48
C ASN A 261 -13.24 17.97 3.37
N PHE A 262 -12.34 18.51 4.21
CA PHE A 262 -11.73 17.72 5.30
C PHE A 262 -12.80 17.26 6.28
N PHE A 263 -12.64 16.03 6.77
CA PHE A 263 -13.45 15.55 7.87
C PHE A 263 -12.97 16.16 9.20
N ASN A 264 -13.85 16.85 9.90
CA ASN A 264 -13.52 17.52 11.16
C ASN A 264 -13.92 16.65 12.35
N ILE A 265 -12.95 15.95 12.94
CA ILE A 265 -13.16 15.09 14.11
C ILE A 265 -13.91 15.83 15.25
N GLY A 266 -13.54 17.08 15.51
CA GLY A 266 -14.09 17.84 16.65
C GLY A 266 -15.58 18.13 16.55
N ASN A 267 -16.12 18.24 15.34
CA ASN A 267 -17.49 18.70 15.11
C ASN A 267 -18.37 17.68 14.38
N GLU A 268 -17.78 16.73 13.67
CA GLU A 268 -18.49 15.85 12.72
C GLU A 268 -18.46 14.37 13.12
N MET A 269 -17.56 13.99 14.04
CA MET A 269 -17.41 12.60 14.45
C MET A 269 -18.67 12.09 15.16
N THR A 270 -19.25 11.04 14.62
CA THR A 270 -20.40 10.35 15.19
C THR A 270 -19.99 9.37 16.30
N PRO A 271 -20.93 8.95 17.20
CA PRO A 271 -20.64 7.89 18.16
C PRO A 271 -20.20 6.56 17.51
N ALA A 272 -20.69 6.25 16.32
CA ALA A 272 -20.28 5.05 15.59
C ALA A 272 -18.83 5.14 15.13
N GLN A 273 -18.39 6.28 14.60
CA GLN A 273 -16.99 6.52 14.23
C GLN A 273 -16.06 6.51 15.46
N LEU A 274 -16.51 7.04 16.60
CA LEU A 274 -15.78 6.89 17.86
C LEU A 274 -15.64 5.40 18.24
N GLY A 275 -16.67 4.60 17.98
CA GLY A 275 -16.63 3.15 18.13
C GLY A 275 -15.57 2.49 17.25
N VAL A 276 -15.43 2.92 15.98
CA VAL A 276 -14.34 2.45 15.09
C VAL A 276 -12.97 2.78 15.68
N LEU A 277 -12.76 4.03 16.11
CA LEU A 277 -11.50 4.46 16.74
C LEU A 277 -11.18 3.63 17.98
N TYR A 278 -12.18 3.40 18.85
CA TYR A 278 -12.01 2.57 20.03
C TYR A 278 -11.65 1.12 19.66
N LYS A 279 -12.34 0.56 18.65
CA LYS A 279 -12.08 -0.80 18.17
C LYS A 279 -10.66 -0.97 17.62
N THR A 280 -10.16 0.00 16.86
CA THR A 280 -8.77 -0.04 16.34
C THR A 280 -7.71 0.12 17.45
N TRP A 281 -8.03 0.73 18.59
CA TRP A 281 -7.09 0.82 19.71
C TRP A 281 -6.98 -0.47 20.54
N GLN A 282 -7.88 -1.43 20.32
CA GLN A 282 -7.80 -2.74 20.96
C GLN A 282 -6.81 -3.68 20.28
N HIS A 283 -6.36 -3.31 19.09
CA HIS A 283 -5.35 -4.00 18.25
C HIS A 283 -4.09 -3.15 18.10
#